data_a127d3688dc210dff1bc8006ceda5de2
#
_entry.id   a127d3688dc210dff1bc8006ceda5de2
#
_cell.length_a   1.000
_cell.length_b   1.000
_cell.length_c   1.000
_cell.angle_alpha   90.00
_cell.angle_beta   90.00
_cell.angle_gamma   90.00
#
_symmetry.space_group_name_H-M   'P 1'
#
loop_
_entity.id
_entity.type
_entity.pdbx_description
1 polymer ?
#
loop_
_entity_poly.entity_id
_entity_poly.type
_entity_poly.pdbx_seq_one_letter_code
_entity_poly.pdbx_strand_id
1 'polypeptide(L)'
;MNTQLNIPITDFQSVDPTHLIDSMENQLSQEMSQNINRLMYKKVIFNRNGSDLQPINGWEGKAPDLESKHFRQSSEHVAVIGIDSSCIHIAETDVGSVYAGRASAVLSEQGRLSRCFRIGPIIYYFDEITASRLSNELTGSNRLSKLFLLDKSLAQQVIRERLEHNVAFELVRMMSDSIIMLDGCLKYSKFENIKNDLQRLLEFSEKKNNTIIGLSKSTQIGLLNRFSQVLYSSQNIPAYLDVNDFVSPFINNVEGHIVLVRFSSDGHPFRVDISPFSDIEKSLSLLLSSDSFYHGYPETLRLAHHLSIFNSTQNNSIKSYMVKNMGVVEIPSEDIRHAALGSMGFRLTH
;
A
#
# COMPACT_ATOMS: atom_id res chain seq x y z
N MET A 1 -21.34 16.95 -4.82
CA MET A 1 -21.92 17.90 -5.79
C MET A 1 -20.91 18.11 -6.88
N ASN A 2 -21.09 17.46 -8.03
CA ASN A 2 -20.27 17.66 -9.23
C ASN A 2 -20.76 18.94 -9.90
N THR A 3 -20.02 20.02 -9.73
CA THR A 3 -20.18 21.18 -10.61
C THR A 3 -19.46 20.86 -11.91
N GLN A 4 -20.20 20.29 -12.88
CA GLN A 4 -19.79 20.32 -14.26
C GLN A 4 -19.74 21.80 -14.69
N LEU A 5 -18.56 22.25 -15.07
CA LEU A 5 -18.39 23.50 -15.81
C LEU A 5 -19.12 23.33 -17.16
N ASN A 6 -20.38 23.77 -17.23
CA ASN A 6 -21.07 23.99 -18.49
C ASN A 6 -20.47 25.22 -19.14
N ILE A 7 -19.42 25.05 -19.92
CA ILE A 7 -18.97 26.05 -20.88
C ILE A 7 -19.89 25.88 -22.09
N PRO A 8 -20.76 26.84 -22.42
CA PRO A 8 -21.55 26.75 -23.63
C PRO A 8 -20.60 26.81 -24.82
N ILE A 9 -20.56 25.76 -25.61
CA ILE A 9 -19.88 25.74 -26.91
C ILE A 9 -20.77 26.55 -27.86
N THR A 10 -20.62 27.87 -27.81
CA THR A 10 -21.20 28.78 -28.79
C THR A 10 -20.11 29.68 -29.30
N ASP A 11 -19.80 29.50 -30.58
CA ASP A 11 -18.98 30.37 -31.43
C ASP A 11 -17.61 30.81 -30.88
N PHE A 12 -16.62 29.95 -31.04
CA PHE A 12 -15.20 30.29 -30.81
C PHE A 12 -14.65 31.43 -31.66
N GLN A 13 -15.44 32.02 -32.57
CA GLN A 13 -15.00 33.08 -33.46
C GLN A 13 -15.19 34.51 -32.93
N SER A 14 -15.80 34.69 -31.75
CA SER A 14 -16.13 36.02 -31.23
C SER A 14 -15.68 36.32 -29.79
N VAL A 15 -14.98 35.39 -29.13
CA VAL A 15 -14.52 35.59 -27.74
C VAL A 15 -13.09 36.14 -27.77
N ASP A 16 -12.93 37.39 -27.34
CA ASP A 16 -11.62 37.98 -27.12
C ASP A 16 -10.85 37.14 -26.06
N PRO A 17 -9.69 36.55 -26.42
CA PRO A 17 -8.93 35.72 -25.49
C PRO A 17 -8.55 36.42 -24.18
N THR A 18 -8.37 37.71 -24.19
CA THR A 18 -8.09 38.53 -23.01
C THR A 18 -9.26 38.51 -22.02
N HIS A 19 -10.49 38.65 -22.52
CA HIS A 19 -11.68 38.61 -21.68
C HIS A 19 -11.92 37.25 -21.01
N LEU A 20 -11.53 36.15 -21.68
CA LEU A 20 -11.61 34.82 -21.15
C LEU A 20 -10.60 34.61 -20.00
N ILE A 21 -9.37 35.09 -20.19
CA ILE A 21 -8.29 35.01 -19.19
C ILE A 21 -8.66 35.83 -17.96
N ASP A 22 -9.11 37.07 -18.11
CA ASP A 22 -9.53 37.93 -17.01
C ASP A 22 -10.70 37.37 -16.22
N SER A 23 -11.66 36.76 -16.92
CA SER A 23 -12.80 36.08 -16.28
C SER A 23 -12.36 34.85 -15.45
N MET A 24 -11.45 34.03 -15.98
CA MET A 24 -10.92 32.88 -15.29
C MET A 24 -10.05 33.27 -14.09
N GLU A 25 -9.21 34.31 -14.23
CA GLU A 25 -8.38 34.80 -13.12
C GLU A 25 -9.24 35.37 -11.98
N ASN A 26 -10.32 36.10 -12.30
CA ASN A 26 -11.25 36.59 -11.29
C ASN A 26 -11.98 35.47 -10.56
N GLN A 27 -12.45 34.46 -11.27
CA GLN A 27 -13.10 33.29 -10.68
C GLN A 27 -12.14 32.49 -9.78
N LEU A 28 -10.94 32.20 -10.27
CA LEU A 28 -9.91 31.49 -9.51
C LEU A 28 -9.48 32.28 -8.27
N SER A 29 -9.36 33.61 -8.37
CA SER A 29 -9.04 34.47 -7.24
C SER A 29 -10.12 34.47 -6.16
N GLN A 30 -11.41 34.44 -6.56
CA GLN A 30 -12.52 34.32 -5.61
C GLN A 30 -12.54 32.96 -4.93
N GLU A 31 -12.38 31.87 -5.66
CA GLU A 31 -12.30 30.51 -5.11
C GLU A 31 -11.11 30.35 -4.18
N MET A 32 -9.94 30.89 -4.55
CA MET A 32 -8.74 30.88 -3.72
C MET A 32 -8.95 31.66 -2.42
N SER A 33 -9.57 32.84 -2.49
CA SER A 33 -9.88 33.65 -1.30
C SER A 33 -10.85 32.93 -0.36
N GLN A 34 -11.88 32.26 -0.89
CA GLN A 34 -12.80 31.46 -0.09
C GLN A 34 -12.09 30.27 0.57
N ASN A 35 -11.20 29.59 -0.14
CA ASN A 35 -10.44 28.47 0.38
C ASN A 35 -9.44 28.90 1.44
N ILE A 36 -8.75 30.03 1.25
CA ILE A 36 -7.85 30.61 2.24
C ILE A 36 -8.61 30.98 3.51
N ASN A 37 -9.78 31.61 3.39
CA ASN A 37 -10.61 31.94 4.56
C ASN A 37 -11.06 30.71 5.33
N ARG A 38 -11.33 29.59 4.64
CA ARG A 38 -11.64 28.30 5.29
C ARG A 38 -10.44 27.66 5.96
N LEU A 39 -9.22 27.92 5.49
CA LEU A 39 -7.97 27.43 6.07
C LEU A 39 -7.48 28.31 7.23
N MET A 40 -7.90 29.58 7.28
CA MET A 40 -7.51 30.47 8.38
C MET A 40 -7.89 29.86 9.73
N TYR A 41 -6.93 29.95 10.67
CA TYR A 41 -7.04 29.37 12.01
C TYR A 41 -7.11 27.84 12.07
N LYS A 42 -6.98 27.13 10.94
CA LYS A 42 -6.82 25.67 10.97
C LYS A 42 -5.37 25.30 11.25
N LYS A 43 -5.19 24.28 12.09
CA LYS A 43 -3.87 23.68 12.28
C LYS A 43 -3.55 22.82 11.06
N VAL A 44 -2.47 23.12 10.38
CA VAL A 44 -2.03 22.41 9.17
C VAL A 44 -0.69 21.75 9.43
N ILE A 45 -0.59 20.47 9.12
CA ILE A 45 0.68 19.74 9.10
C ILE A 45 1.16 19.71 7.66
N PHE A 46 2.34 20.26 7.43
CA PHE A 46 3.03 20.09 6.16
C PHE A 46 3.82 18.78 6.21
N ASN A 47 3.61 17.91 5.23
CA ASN A 47 4.45 16.72 5.08
C ASN A 47 5.90 17.16 4.89
N ARG A 48 6.68 17.07 5.95
CA ARG A 48 8.14 17.07 5.82
C ARG A 48 8.56 15.65 5.46
N ASN A 49 9.38 15.50 4.46
CA ASN A 49 9.98 14.23 4.09
C ASN A 49 10.61 13.60 5.34
N GLY A 50 9.98 12.56 5.84
CA GLY A 50 10.49 11.70 6.92
C GLY A 50 10.24 12.25 8.32
N SER A 51 9.54 11.48 9.08
CA SER A 51 9.73 11.17 10.51
C SER A 51 9.03 11.95 11.60
N ASP A 52 8.42 13.09 11.48
CA ASP A 52 7.77 13.68 12.67
C ASP A 52 6.34 14.14 12.40
N LEU A 53 5.42 13.17 12.32
CA LEU A 53 4.00 13.44 12.52
C LEU A 53 3.78 13.72 14.02
N GLN A 54 4.04 14.94 14.45
CA GLN A 54 3.58 15.39 15.76
C GLN A 54 2.06 15.33 15.80
N PRO A 55 1.47 14.81 16.88
CA PRO A 55 0.02 14.74 17.01
C PRO A 55 -0.58 16.15 16.85
N ILE A 56 -1.64 16.26 16.04
CA ILE A 56 -2.41 17.49 15.94
C ILE A 56 -3.20 17.65 17.23
N ASN A 57 -2.66 18.36 18.20
CA ASN A 57 -3.40 18.72 19.39
C ASN A 57 -4.50 19.72 19.03
N GLY A 58 -5.74 19.34 19.19
CA GLY A 58 -6.91 20.24 19.09
C GLY A 58 -7.81 20.00 17.88
N TRP A 59 -8.21 18.76 17.62
CA TRP A 59 -9.36 18.51 16.76
C TRP A 59 -10.66 18.74 17.54
N GLU A 60 -11.47 19.74 17.10
CA GLU A 60 -12.75 20.10 17.72
C GLU A 60 -13.96 19.36 17.12
N GLY A 61 -13.76 18.45 16.18
CA GLY A 61 -14.82 17.55 15.74
C GLY A 61 -15.05 16.48 16.81
N LYS A 62 -16.30 16.22 17.21
CA LYS A 62 -16.60 15.06 18.06
C LYS A 62 -16.08 13.80 17.35
N ALA A 63 -14.99 13.24 17.88
CA ALA A 63 -14.67 11.86 17.59
C ALA A 63 -15.87 11.04 18.03
N PRO A 64 -16.30 10.02 17.27
CA PRO A 64 -17.24 9.06 17.83
C PRO A 64 -16.65 8.56 19.16
N ASP A 65 -17.51 8.22 20.12
CA ASP A 65 -17.10 7.62 21.41
C ASP A 65 -16.44 6.25 21.14
N LEU A 66 -15.22 6.30 20.61
CA LEU A 66 -14.38 5.14 20.40
C LEU A 66 -13.54 4.95 21.65
N GLU A 67 -13.89 3.97 22.44
CA GLU A 67 -13.06 3.57 23.57
C GLU A 67 -11.88 2.72 23.08
N SER A 68 -10.67 3.13 23.48
CA SER A 68 -9.49 2.29 23.30
C SER A 68 -9.56 1.09 24.23
N LYS A 69 -9.45 -0.10 23.66
CA LYS A 69 -9.39 -1.36 24.39
C LYS A 69 -7.92 -1.73 24.63
N HIS A 70 -7.58 -1.98 25.88
CA HIS A 70 -6.26 -2.48 26.25
C HIS A 70 -6.21 -3.99 26.09
N PHE A 71 -5.08 -4.51 25.59
CA PHE A 71 -4.81 -5.94 25.54
C PHE A 71 -3.43 -6.26 26.13
N ARG A 72 -3.19 -7.54 26.47
CA ARG A 72 -1.96 -7.98 27.11
C ARG A 72 -1.27 -9.03 26.26
N GLN A 73 0.00 -9.21 26.50
CA GLN A 73 0.72 -10.35 25.93
C GLN A 73 0.06 -11.65 26.37
N SER A 74 -0.07 -12.60 25.44
CA SER A 74 -0.50 -13.95 25.74
C SER A 74 0.61 -14.70 26.50
N SER A 75 0.24 -15.67 27.31
CA SER A 75 1.20 -16.66 27.85
C SER A 75 1.58 -17.73 26.80
N GLU A 76 0.81 -17.81 25.73
CA GLU A 76 1.06 -18.71 24.60
C GLU A 76 1.92 -18.02 23.55
N HIS A 77 2.73 -18.82 22.86
CA HIS A 77 3.52 -18.41 21.72
C HIS A 77 3.15 -19.24 20.50
N VAL A 78 3.01 -18.59 19.37
CA VAL A 78 2.75 -19.22 18.09
C VAL A 78 3.85 -18.84 17.09
N ALA A 79 3.97 -19.59 16.01
CA ALA A 79 4.83 -19.15 14.90
C ALA A 79 4.23 -17.91 14.23
N VAL A 80 5.07 -16.91 13.97
CA VAL A 80 4.68 -15.67 13.27
C VAL A 80 5.49 -15.55 12.00
N ILE A 81 4.82 -15.29 10.89
CA ILE A 81 5.46 -15.11 9.57
C ILE A 81 5.07 -13.75 9.01
N GLY A 82 6.07 -12.94 8.71
CA GLY A 82 5.90 -11.70 7.94
C GLY A 82 6.22 -11.94 6.48
N ILE A 83 5.34 -11.54 5.57
CA ILE A 83 5.50 -11.66 4.11
C ILE A 83 5.44 -10.26 3.50
N ASP A 84 6.38 -9.99 2.59
CA ASP A 84 6.35 -8.78 1.76
C ASP A 84 6.88 -9.09 0.36
N SER A 85 6.50 -8.28 -0.60
CA SER A 85 6.95 -8.36 -1.98
C SER A 85 7.33 -7.00 -2.54
N SER A 86 8.16 -7.04 -3.55
CA SER A 86 8.57 -5.86 -4.29
C SER A 86 8.61 -6.20 -5.79
N CYS A 87 8.29 -5.21 -6.60
CA CYS A 87 8.37 -5.29 -8.05
C CYS A 87 8.95 -4.01 -8.60
N ILE A 88 9.94 -4.12 -9.47
CA ILE A 88 10.56 -2.99 -10.17
C ILE A 88 10.36 -3.13 -11.68
N HIS A 89 10.17 -2.01 -12.34
CA HIS A 89 10.23 -1.91 -13.80
C HIS A 89 11.70 -1.91 -14.23
N ILE A 90 12.06 -2.81 -15.14
CA ILE A 90 13.44 -2.98 -15.60
C ILE A 90 13.67 -2.28 -16.94
N ALA A 91 12.81 -2.54 -17.92
CA ALA A 91 12.97 -2.03 -19.27
C ALA A 91 11.65 -2.01 -20.02
N GLU A 92 11.62 -1.28 -21.12
CA GLU A 92 10.57 -1.30 -22.12
C GLU A 92 11.08 -1.93 -23.42
N THR A 93 10.18 -2.57 -24.14
CA THR A 93 10.39 -3.02 -25.49
C THR A 93 9.41 -2.29 -26.41
N ASP A 94 9.51 -2.52 -27.70
CA ASP A 94 8.58 -2.00 -28.72
C ASP A 94 7.12 -2.44 -28.51
N VAL A 95 6.89 -3.58 -27.86
CA VAL A 95 5.56 -4.18 -27.68
C VAL A 95 5.18 -4.49 -26.23
N GLY A 96 6.01 -4.13 -25.25
CA GLY A 96 5.73 -4.45 -23.85
C GLY A 96 6.74 -3.93 -22.85
N SER A 97 6.63 -4.39 -21.62
CA SER A 97 7.49 -3.97 -20.51
C SER A 97 8.01 -5.16 -19.73
N VAL A 98 9.22 -5.03 -19.20
CA VAL A 98 9.91 -6.05 -18.39
C VAL A 98 9.92 -5.61 -16.94
N TYR A 99 9.52 -6.49 -16.05
CA TYR A 99 9.52 -6.30 -14.61
C TYR A 99 10.34 -7.38 -13.92
N ALA A 100 10.85 -7.07 -12.75
CA ALA A 100 11.41 -8.04 -11.82
C ALA A 100 10.65 -8.01 -10.51
N GLY A 101 10.12 -9.15 -10.11
CA GLY A 101 9.40 -9.34 -8.86
C GLY A 101 10.21 -10.16 -7.86
N ARG A 102 10.04 -9.88 -6.58
CA ARG A 102 10.62 -10.64 -5.48
C ARG A 102 9.65 -10.68 -4.32
N ALA A 103 9.56 -11.84 -3.68
CA ALA A 103 8.88 -11.99 -2.40
C ALA A 103 9.87 -12.45 -1.33
N SER A 104 9.55 -12.16 -0.09
CA SER A 104 10.28 -12.63 1.07
C SER A 104 9.34 -13.00 2.20
N ALA A 105 9.75 -13.96 3.01
CA ALA A 105 9.05 -14.36 4.21
C ALA A 105 10.04 -14.51 5.35
N VAL A 106 9.69 -14.04 6.53
CA VAL A 106 10.50 -14.13 7.74
C VAL A 106 9.68 -14.81 8.82
N LEU A 107 10.23 -15.87 9.38
CA LEU A 107 9.60 -16.69 10.42
C LEU A 107 10.22 -16.34 11.78
N SER A 108 9.36 -16.08 12.75
CA SER A 108 9.67 -16.03 14.19
C SER A 108 9.03 -17.23 14.90
N GLU A 109 9.78 -17.88 15.74
CA GLU A 109 9.31 -18.95 16.63
C GLU A 109 9.70 -18.60 18.06
N GLN A 110 8.74 -18.64 18.97
CA GLN A 110 8.93 -18.28 20.39
C GLN A 110 9.55 -16.88 20.58
N GLY A 111 9.13 -15.90 19.80
CA GLY A 111 9.62 -14.53 19.84
C GLY A 111 11.05 -14.35 19.31
N ARG A 112 11.62 -15.34 18.64
CA ARG A 112 12.96 -15.30 18.05
C ARG A 112 12.91 -15.54 16.55
N LEU A 113 13.64 -14.75 15.80
CA LEU A 113 13.81 -14.96 14.36
C LEU A 113 14.44 -16.34 14.10
N SER A 114 13.77 -17.18 13.35
CA SER A 114 14.14 -18.57 13.08
C SER A 114 14.65 -18.72 11.65
N ARG A 115 13.90 -18.26 10.66
CA ARG A 115 14.21 -18.45 9.24
C ARG A 115 13.82 -17.24 8.39
N CYS A 116 14.57 -17.04 7.31
CA CYS A 116 14.27 -16.05 6.29
C CYS A 116 14.27 -16.72 4.91
N PHE A 117 13.24 -16.46 4.13
CA PHE A 117 13.10 -16.96 2.77
C PHE A 117 13.07 -15.77 1.81
N ARG A 118 13.68 -15.96 0.66
CA ARG A 118 13.73 -14.96 -0.40
C ARG A 118 13.54 -15.64 -1.74
N ILE A 119 12.48 -15.28 -2.44
CA ILE A 119 12.03 -15.87 -3.69
C ILE A 119 12.21 -14.85 -4.80
N GLY A 120 12.97 -15.20 -5.82
CA GLY A 120 13.28 -14.31 -6.93
C GLY A 120 14.69 -13.69 -6.89
N PRO A 121 15.06 -12.83 -7.85
CA PRO A 121 14.15 -12.11 -8.77
C PRO A 121 13.50 -13.03 -9.82
N ILE A 122 12.20 -12.84 -10.04
CA ILE A 122 11.43 -13.47 -11.12
C ILE A 122 11.20 -12.41 -12.19
N ILE A 123 11.57 -12.73 -13.42
CA ILE A 123 11.41 -11.81 -14.55
C ILE A 123 10.04 -12.04 -15.18
N TYR A 124 9.28 -10.96 -15.31
CA TYR A 124 7.98 -10.91 -15.95
C TYR A 124 8.07 -10.07 -17.21
N TYR A 125 7.56 -10.60 -18.30
CA TYR A 125 7.40 -9.87 -19.55
C TYR A 125 5.91 -9.64 -19.81
N PHE A 126 5.53 -8.38 -19.88
CA PHE A 126 4.15 -7.93 -20.10
C PHE A 126 4.04 -7.40 -21.53
N ASP A 127 3.56 -8.22 -22.42
CA ASP A 127 3.09 -7.89 -23.76
C ASP A 127 1.56 -7.97 -23.83
N GLU A 128 0.98 -7.78 -25.01
CA GLU A 128 -0.47 -7.83 -25.20
C GLU A 128 -1.05 -9.22 -24.83
N ILE A 129 -0.33 -10.29 -25.09
CA ILE A 129 -0.77 -11.67 -24.80
C ILE A 129 -0.81 -11.89 -23.28
N THR A 130 0.26 -11.53 -22.59
CA THR A 130 0.38 -11.68 -21.14
C THR A 130 -0.61 -10.78 -20.42
N ALA A 131 -0.76 -9.54 -20.87
CA ALA A 131 -1.72 -8.59 -20.31
C ALA A 131 -3.18 -9.06 -20.49
N SER A 132 -3.50 -9.63 -21.67
CA SER A 132 -4.83 -10.19 -21.94
C SER A 132 -5.11 -11.42 -21.09
N ARG A 133 -4.14 -12.33 -20.95
CA ARG A 133 -4.27 -13.48 -20.05
C ARG A 133 -4.53 -13.06 -18.62
N LEU A 134 -3.72 -12.15 -18.10
CA LEU A 134 -3.88 -11.63 -16.74
C LEU A 134 -5.23 -10.94 -16.55
N SER A 135 -5.65 -10.12 -17.50
CA SER A 135 -6.96 -9.46 -17.46
C SER A 135 -8.11 -10.48 -17.39
N ASN A 136 -8.03 -11.55 -18.20
CA ASN A 136 -9.02 -12.63 -18.18
C ASN A 136 -9.04 -13.37 -16.84
N GLU A 137 -7.88 -13.69 -16.29
CA GLU A 137 -7.75 -14.34 -14.98
C GLU A 137 -8.39 -13.50 -13.86
N LEU A 138 -8.16 -12.19 -13.87
CA LEU A 138 -8.65 -11.29 -12.80
C LEU A 138 -10.13 -10.90 -12.96
N THR A 139 -10.61 -10.73 -14.19
CA THR A 139 -11.92 -10.12 -14.44
C THR A 139 -12.87 -10.96 -15.29
N GLY A 140 -12.40 -12.10 -15.80
CA GLY A 140 -13.12 -12.88 -16.79
C GLY A 140 -13.26 -12.18 -18.16
N SER A 141 -12.49 -11.13 -18.41
CA SER A 141 -12.55 -10.35 -19.65
C SER A 141 -11.21 -9.68 -19.98
N ASN A 142 -11.04 -9.23 -21.24
CA ASN A 142 -9.82 -8.55 -21.69
C ASN A 142 -9.79 -7.02 -21.41
N ARG A 143 -10.76 -6.50 -20.66
CA ARG A 143 -10.93 -5.02 -20.52
C ARG A 143 -9.77 -4.32 -19.84
N LEU A 144 -9.02 -5.01 -18.98
CA LEU A 144 -7.87 -4.44 -18.26
C LEU A 144 -6.55 -4.60 -19.00
N SER A 145 -6.49 -5.38 -20.10
CA SER A 145 -5.23 -5.67 -20.80
C SER A 145 -4.50 -4.40 -21.23
N LYS A 146 -5.22 -3.43 -21.81
CA LYS A 146 -4.64 -2.14 -22.19
C LYS A 146 -4.14 -1.32 -21.00
N LEU A 147 -4.84 -1.38 -19.87
CA LEU A 147 -4.41 -0.66 -18.66
C LEU A 147 -3.10 -1.25 -18.11
N PHE A 148 -2.93 -2.56 -18.13
CA PHE A 148 -1.68 -3.20 -17.69
C PHE A 148 -0.49 -2.85 -18.58
N LEU A 149 -0.70 -2.57 -19.86
CA LEU A 149 0.35 -2.12 -20.78
C LEU A 149 0.67 -0.63 -20.61
N LEU A 150 -0.34 0.20 -20.29
CA LEU A 150 -0.20 1.65 -20.21
C LEU A 150 0.22 2.12 -18.81
N ASP A 151 -0.25 1.46 -17.76
CA ASP A 151 0.02 1.83 -16.37
C ASP A 151 1.00 0.85 -15.72
N LYS A 152 2.27 1.26 -15.69
CA LYS A 152 3.35 0.50 -15.06
C LYS A 152 3.11 0.26 -13.58
N SER A 153 2.50 1.21 -12.87
CA SER A 153 2.25 1.10 -11.44
C SER A 153 1.20 0.03 -11.15
N LEU A 154 0.18 -0.07 -11.99
CA LEU A 154 -0.83 -1.10 -11.90
C LEU A 154 -0.24 -2.50 -12.17
N ALA A 155 0.59 -2.64 -13.21
CA ALA A 155 1.26 -3.91 -13.50
C ALA A 155 2.16 -4.34 -12.33
N GLN A 156 2.96 -3.43 -11.77
CA GLN A 156 3.80 -3.70 -10.60
C GLN A 156 2.98 -4.10 -9.38
N GLN A 157 1.86 -3.44 -9.14
CA GLN A 157 0.96 -3.75 -8.02
C GLN A 157 0.41 -5.18 -8.15
N VAL A 158 -0.09 -5.55 -9.32
CA VAL A 158 -0.66 -6.89 -9.54
C VAL A 158 0.40 -7.98 -9.42
N ILE A 159 1.62 -7.76 -9.93
CA ILE A 159 2.73 -8.71 -9.76
C ILE A 159 3.04 -8.90 -8.26
N ARG A 160 3.11 -7.82 -7.49
CA ARG A 160 3.36 -7.87 -6.05
C ARG A 160 2.27 -8.65 -5.32
N GLU A 161 1.02 -8.27 -5.50
CA GLU A 161 -0.13 -8.91 -4.84
C GLU A 161 -0.17 -10.42 -5.13
N ARG A 162 0.06 -10.82 -6.39
CA ARG A 162 0.12 -12.25 -6.75
C ARG A 162 1.29 -12.98 -6.09
N LEU A 163 2.46 -12.36 -6.02
CA LEU A 163 3.61 -12.96 -5.34
C LEU A 163 3.35 -13.17 -3.85
N GLU A 164 2.80 -12.16 -3.18
CA GLU A 164 2.45 -12.24 -1.76
C GLU A 164 1.41 -13.33 -1.50
N HIS A 165 0.32 -13.33 -2.25
CA HIS A 165 -0.75 -14.33 -2.10
C HIS A 165 -0.26 -15.74 -2.37
N ASN A 166 0.57 -15.96 -3.40
CA ASN A 166 1.13 -17.27 -3.70
C ASN A 166 2.03 -17.78 -2.55
N VAL A 167 2.91 -16.91 -2.04
CA VAL A 167 3.78 -17.26 -0.91
C VAL A 167 2.95 -17.51 0.35
N ALA A 168 1.97 -16.66 0.64
CA ALA A 168 1.07 -16.84 1.77
C ALA A 168 0.31 -18.16 1.67
N PHE A 169 -0.21 -18.50 0.49
CA PHE A 169 -0.96 -19.73 0.26
C PHE A 169 -0.12 -20.99 0.51
N GLU A 170 1.12 -21.01 0.00
CA GLU A 170 2.03 -22.15 0.26
C GLU A 170 2.41 -22.25 1.75
N LEU A 171 2.64 -21.13 2.43
CA LEU A 171 2.92 -21.14 3.87
C LEU A 171 1.72 -21.60 4.69
N VAL A 172 0.51 -21.16 4.37
CA VAL A 172 -0.73 -21.63 5.03
C VAL A 172 -0.92 -23.15 4.84
N ARG A 173 -0.53 -23.69 3.67
CA ARG A 173 -0.59 -25.15 3.45
C ARG A 173 0.37 -25.93 4.36
N MET A 174 1.52 -25.36 4.65
CA MET A 174 2.60 -26.01 5.41
C MET A 174 2.45 -25.84 6.91
N MET A 175 1.76 -24.80 7.38
CA MET A 175 1.70 -24.40 8.78
C MET A 175 0.29 -24.53 9.36
N SER A 176 0.22 -24.67 10.68
CA SER A 176 -1.00 -24.65 11.47
C SER A 176 -0.77 -23.85 12.74
N ASP A 177 -1.83 -23.36 13.36
CA ASP A 177 -1.80 -22.62 14.63
C ASP A 177 -0.80 -21.46 14.62
N SER A 178 -0.75 -20.70 13.53
CA SER A 178 0.24 -19.65 13.31
C SER A 178 -0.39 -18.33 12.90
N ILE A 179 0.38 -17.23 13.02
CA ILE A 179 0.03 -15.92 12.51
C ILE A 179 0.82 -15.65 11.23
N ILE A 180 0.12 -15.30 10.16
CA ILE A 180 0.72 -14.94 8.89
C ILE A 180 0.36 -13.50 8.59
N MET A 181 1.39 -12.64 8.51
CA MET A 181 1.22 -11.20 8.27
C MET A 181 1.58 -10.84 6.83
N LEU A 182 0.74 -10.00 6.21
CA LEU A 182 0.97 -9.39 4.90
C LEU A 182 1.26 -7.89 5.07
N ASP A 183 2.22 -7.36 4.31
CA ASP A 183 2.51 -5.91 4.30
C ASP A 183 1.43 -5.17 3.50
N GLY A 184 0.49 -4.61 4.21
CA GLY A 184 -0.67 -3.91 3.64
C GLY A 184 -1.99 -4.34 4.27
N CYS A 185 -3.10 -3.98 3.63
CA CYS A 185 -4.44 -4.34 4.08
C CYS A 185 -4.93 -5.63 3.39
N LEU A 186 -5.83 -6.34 4.06
CA LEU A 186 -6.52 -7.50 3.49
C LEU A 186 -7.59 -7.04 2.51
N LYS A 187 -7.16 -6.65 1.33
CA LYS A 187 -8.06 -6.20 0.26
C LYS A 187 -7.82 -6.98 -1.02
N TYR A 188 -8.87 -7.17 -1.78
CA TYR A 188 -8.76 -7.61 -3.17
C TYR A 188 -8.73 -6.39 -4.11
N SER A 189 -8.14 -6.59 -5.29
CA SER A 189 -8.04 -5.51 -6.28
C SER A 189 -9.43 -4.99 -6.67
N LYS A 190 -9.58 -3.69 -6.82
CA LYS A 190 -10.83 -3.06 -7.30
C LYS A 190 -11.25 -3.57 -8.69
N PHE A 191 -10.35 -4.18 -9.41
CA PHE A 191 -10.57 -4.72 -10.76
C PHE A 191 -10.97 -6.19 -10.75
N GLU A 192 -10.83 -6.89 -9.62
CA GLU A 192 -11.24 -8.28 -9.48
C GLU A 192 -12.76 -8.37 -9.32
N ASN A 193 -13.42 -8.96 -10.31
CA ASN A 193 -14.82 -9.36 -10.17
C ASN A 193 -14.96 -10.67 -9.36
N ILE A 194 -13.84 -11.32 -9.07
CA ILE A 194 -13.79 -12.64 -8.46
C ILE A 194 -13.02 -12.48 -7.15
N LYS A 195 -13.72 -12.54 -6.04
CA LYS A 195 -13.19 -12.53 -4.66
C LYS A 195 -12.25 -13.70 -4.33
N ASN A 196 -11.62 -14.34 -5.36
CA ASN A 196 -11.24 -15.74 -5.20
C ASN A 196 -9.95 -15.99 -4.42
N ASP A 197 -8.88 -15.23 -4.67
CA ASP A 197 -7.58 -15.66 -4.12
C ASP A 197 -7.44 -15.28 -2.64
N LEU A 198 -7.79 -14.05 -2.27
CA LEU A 198 -7.75 -13.64 -0.86
C LEU A 198 -8.77 -14.39 -0.02
N GLN A 199 -10.01 -14.50 -0.48
CA GLN A 199 -11.05 -15.23 0.24
C GLN A 199 -10.68 -16.70 0.43
N ARG A 200 -10.19 -17.36 -0.62
CA ARG A 200 -9.69 -18.75 -0.52
C ARG A 200 -8.51 -18.89 0.44
N LEU A 201 -7.60 -17.92 0.46
CA LEU A 201 -6.50 -17.88 1.42
C LEU A 201 -7.04 -17.83 2.87
N LEU A 202 -8.00 -16.94 3.13
CA LEU A 202 -8.62 -16.79 4.45
C LEU A 202 -9.40 -18.06 4.88
N GLU A 203 -10.22 -18.62 4.01
CA GLU A 203 -10.96 -19.86 4.27
C GLU A 203 -10.04 -21.08 4.49
N PHE A 204 -8.93 -21.12 3.76
CA PHE A 204 -7.95 -22.19 3.94
C PHE A 204 -7.14 -22.02 5.21
N SER A 205 -6.82 -20.79 5.59
CA SER A 205 -6.12 -20.49 6.84
C SER A 205 -6.98 -20.85 8.07
N GLU A 206 -8.28 -20.57 8.01
CA GLU A 206 -9.22 -20.97 9.06
C GLU A 206 -9.19 -22.48 9.33
N LYS A 207 -9.22 -23.30 8.26
CA LYS A 207 -9.16 -24.78 8.36
C LYS A 207 -7.88 -25.30 9.01
N LYS A 208 -6.83 -24.49 9.01
CA LYS A 208 -5.52 -24.78 9.62
C LYS A 208 -5.33 -24.08 10.97
N ASN A 209 -6.36 -23.38 11.46
CA ASN A 209 -6.30 -22.54 12.65
C ASN A 209 -5.20 -21.45 12.58
N ASN A 210 -4.90 -20.99 11.35
CA ASN A 210 -3.98 -19.87 11.14
C ASN A 210 -4.76 -18.55 11.14
N THR A 211 -4.15 -17.50 11.67
CA THR A 211 -4.68 -16.14 11.60
C THR A 211 -3.93 -15.36 10.54
N ILE A 212 -4.65 -14.80 9.55
CA ILE A 212 -4.08 -13.87 8.59
C ILE A 212 -4.27 -12.44 9.11
N ILE A 213 -3.20 -11.65 9.07
CA ILE A 213 -3.20 -10.25 9.50
C ILE A 213 -2.60 -9.40 8.38
N GLY A 214 -3.33 -8.40 7.90
CA GLY A 214 -2.80 -7.32 7.07
C GLY A 214 -2.37 -6.14 7.94
N LEU A 215 -1.14 -5.66 7.81
CA LEU A 215 -0.64 -4.52 8.57
C LEU A 215 -0.18 -3.41 7.66
N SER A 216 -0.86 -2.26 7.71
CA SER A 216 -0.58 -1.10 6.86
C SER A 216 0.21 -0.03 7.61
N LYS A 217 1.38 0.33 7.08
CA LYS A 217 2.26 1.38 7.61
C LYS A 217 1.63 2.78 7.52
N SER A 218 0.80 2.98 6.51
CA SER A 218 0.09 4.24 6.30
C SER A 218 -1.29 3.97 5.71
N THR A 219 -2.24 4.84 6.01
CA THR A 219 -3.57 4.78 5.42
C THR A 219 -3.87 6.07 4.66
N GLN A 220 -4.42 5.94 3.47
CA GLN A 220 -4.95 7.08 2.70
C GLN A 220 -6.33 7.53 3.20
N ILE A 221 -6.91 6.79 4.16
CA ILE A 221 -8.20 7.11 4.74
C ILE A 221 -8.00 8.17 5.81
N GLY A 222 -8.26 9.43 5.45
CA GLY A 222 -8.08 10.57 6.37
C GLY A 222 -8.83 10.43 7.70
N LEU A 223 -9.94 9.70 7.73
CA LEU A 223 -10.70 9.41 8.93
C LEU A 223 -9.89 8.55 9.93
N LEU A 224 -9.15 7.55 9.48
CA LEU A 224 -8.31 6.71 10.34
C LEU A 224 -7.17 7.50 10.98
N ASN A 225 -6.63 8.48 10.28
CA ASN A 225 -5.61 9.37 10.85
C ASN A 225 -6.16 10.20 12.02
N ARG A 226 -7.45 10.53 12.00
CA ARG A 226 -8.12 11.24 13.13
C ARG A 226 -8.33 10.30 14.30
N PHE A 227 -8.76 9.07 14.08
CA PHE A 227 -8.95 8.07 15.14
C PHE A 227 -7.63 7.67 15.81
N SER A 228 -6.52 7.72 15.09
CA SER A 228 -5.19 7.48 15.67
C SER A 228 -4.88 8.40 16.86
N GLN A 229 -5.46 9.61 16.91
CA GLN A 229 -5.27 10.54 18.03
C GLN A 229 -5.78 9.97 19.36
N VAL A 230 -6.84 9.17 19.34
CA VAL A 230 -7.38 8.51 20.54
C VAL A 230 -6.33 7.57 21.13
N LEU A 231 -5.64 6.79 20.26
CA LEU A 231 -4.56 5.90 20.71
C LEU A 231 -3.31 6.65 21.17
N TYR A 232 -3.00 7.80 20.57
CA TYR A 232 -1.90 8.63 21.08
C TYR A 232 -2.17 9.18 22.48
N SER A 233 -3.43 9.48 22.79
CA SER A 233 -3.85 9.99 24.10
C SER A 233 -4.06 8.89 25.14
N SER A 234 -4.09 7.61 24.74
CA SER A 234 -4.25 6.49 25.65
C SER A 234 -3.01 6.31 26.53
N GLN A 235 -3.22 6.20 27.84
CA GLN A 235 -2.15 5.92 28.81
C GLN A 235 -1.83 4.42 28.91
N ASN A 236 -2.80 3.58 28.56
CA ASN A 236 -2.65 2.12 28.62
C ASN A 236 -2.26 1.59 27.25
N ILE A 237 -1.01 1.22 27.07
CA ILE A 237 -0.46 0.64 25.84
C ILE A 237 0.12 -0.74 26.19
N PRO A 238 -0.08 -1.75 25.37
CA PRO A 238 -0.69 -1.78 24.03
C PRO A 238 -2.22 -1.64 24.06
N ALA A 239 -2.74 -0.99 23.01
CA ALA A 239 -4.18 -0.74 22.89
C ALA A 239 -4.63 -0.74 21.43
N TYR A 240 -5.91 -1.02 21.21
CA TYR A 240 -6.52 -0.96 19.89
C TYR A 240 -7.87 -0.21 19.94
N LEU A 241 -8.26 0.29 18.77
CA LEU A 241 -9.57 0.84 18.48
C LEU A 241 -10.23 -0.01 17.43
N ASP A 242 -11.42 -0.51 17.72
CA ASP A 242 -12.27 -1.13 16.70
C ASP A 242 -12.93 -0.03 15.87
N VAL A 243 -12.52 0.06 14.62
CA VAL A 243 -12.99 1.09 13.69
C VAL A 243 -13.80 0.51 12.54
N ASN A 244 -14.03 -0.80 12.55
CA ASN A 244 -14.63 -1.54 11.45
C ASN A 244 -15.97 -0.94 11.02
N ASP A 245 -16.88 -0.72 11.94
CA ASP A 245 -18.23 -0.23 11.66
C ASP A 245 -18.25 1.20 11.09
N PHE A 246 -17.22 1.98 11.42
CA PHE A 246 -17.07 3.34 10.90
C PHE A 246 -16.46 3.38 9.49
N VAL A 247 -15.65 2.40 9.14
CA VAL A 247 -14.85 2.39 7.92
C VAL A 247 -15.48 1.51 6.84
N SER A 248 -16.06 0.38 7.22
CA SER A 248 -16.67 -0.59 6.30
C SER A 248 -17.69 0.01 5.33
N PRO A 249 -18.54 1.00 5.69
CA PRO A 249 -19.46 1.61 4.73
C PRO A 249 -18.78 2.35 3.57
N PHE A 250 -17.50 2.72 3.74
CA PHE A 250 -16.73 3.48 2.76
C PHE A 250 -15.71 2.63 1.98
N ILE A 251 -15.53 1.37 2.38
CA ILE A 251 -14.52 0.47 1.81
C ILE A 251 -15.20 -0.85 1.41
N ASN A 252 -15.34 -1.08 0.12
CA ASN A 252 -16.11 -2.21 -0.40
C ASN A 252 -15.28 -3.46 -0.73
N ASN A 253 -13.98 -3.43 -0.55
CA ASN A 253 -13.07 -4.48 -1.03
C ASN A 253 -12.06 -4.96 0.03
N VAL A 254 -12.43 -4.89 1.29
CA VAL A 254 -11.64 -5.39 2.41
C VAL A 254 -12.34 -6.60 3.00
N GLU A 255 -11.58 -7.67 3.23
CA GLU A 255 -12.07 -8.95 3.78
C GLU A 255 -11.72 -9.12 5.27
N GLY A 256 -10.99 -8.21 5.87
CA GLY A 256 -10.59 -8.26 7.27
C GLY A 256 -11.43 -7.36 8.17
N HIS A 257 -11.42 -7.65 9.47
CA HIS A 257 -11.92 -6.76 10.51
C HIS A 257 -10.89 -5.67 10.76
N ILE A 258 -11.28 -4.40 10.58
CA ILE A 258 -10.35 -3.26 10.59
C ILE A 258 -10.24 -2.69 12.00
N VAL A 259 -9.02 -2.67 12.53
CA VAL A 259 -8.68 -2.04 13.81
C VAL A 259 -7.49 -1.09 13.65
N LEU A 260 -7.39 -0.09 14.51
CA LEU A 260 -6.17 0.69 14.71
C LEU A 260 -5.48 0.18 15.97
N VAL A 261 -4.20 -0.14 15.87
CA VAL A 261 -3.44 -0.74 16.99
C VAL A 261 -2.19 0.05 17.27
N ARG A 262 -1.93 0.34 18.55
CA ARG A 262 -0.65 0.85 19.03
C ARG A 262 -0.01 -0.18 19.96
N PHE A 263 1.05 -0.81 19.48
CA PHE A 263 1.69 -1.93 20.15
C PHE A 263 2.66 -1.50 21.28
N SER A 264 3.26 -0.31 21.15
CA SER A 264 4.23 0.20 22.14
C SER A 264 4.05 1.68 22.38
N SER A 265 4.51 2.17 23.53
CA SER A 265 4.39 3.59 23.90
C SER A 265 5.21 4.53 23.03
N ASP A 266 6.31 4.06 22.46
CA ASP A 266 7.17 4.77 21.52
C ASP A 266 6.77 4.56 20.06
N GLY A 267 5.78 3.68 19.80
CA GLY A 267 5.29 3.35 18.45
C GLY A 267 4.14 4.22 17.98
N HIS A 268 3.93 4.20 16.67
CA HIS A 268 2.78 4.80 16.02
C HIS A 268 1.59 3.83 15.96
N PRO A 269 0.34 4.32 15.91
CA PRO A 269 -0.81 3.50 15.58
C PRO A 269 -0.75 3.04 14.12
N PHE A 270 -1.00 1.75 13.91
CA PHE A 270 -1.08 1.12 12.60
C PHE A 270 -2.51 0.67 12.31
N ARG A 271 -2.91 0.68 11.04
CA ARG A 271 -4.09 -0.04 10.62
C ARG A 271 -3.74 -1.52 10.53
N VAL A 272 -4.56 -2.34 11.19
CA VAL A 272 -4.46 -3.79 11.20
C VAL A 272 -5.79 -4.38 10.74
N ASP A 273 -5.76 -5.18 9.70
CA ASP A 273 -6.90 -5.93 9.19
C ASP A 273 -6.73 -7.39 9.63
N ILE A 274 -7.63 -7.89 10.45
CA ILE A 274 -7.57 -9.25 11.02
C ILE A 274 -8.58 -10.14 10.27
N SER A 275 -8.17 -11.36 9.95
CA SER A 275 -9.05 -12.36 9.32
C SER A 275 -10.43 -12.40 10.01
N PRO A 276 -11.53 -12.43 9.24
CA PRO A 276 -12.89 -12.39 9.80
C PRO A 276 -13.23 -13.61 10.67
N PHE A 277 -12.45 -14.66 10.58
CA PHE A 277 -12.63 -15.90 11.37
C PHE A 277 -11.84 -15.92 12.68
N SER A 278 -11.10 -14.84 12.99
CA SER A 278 -10.21 -14.77 14.14
C SER A 278 -10.70 -13.76 15.18
N ASP A 279 -10.51 -14.07 16.46
CA ASP A 279 -10.76 -13.13 17.54
C ASP A 279 -9.70 -12.02 17.54
N ILE A 280 -10.12 -10.76 17.65
CA ILE A 280 -9.26 -9.59 17.54
C ILE A 280 -8.26 -9.55 18.69
N GLU A 281 -8.74 -9.60 19.94
CA GLU A 281 -7.91 -9.41 21.13
C GLU A 281 -6.93 -10.58 21.26
N LYS A 282 -7.40 -11.82 21.04
CA LYS A 282 -6.56 -13.02 21.05
C LYS A 282 -5.46 -12.93 19.99
N SER A 283 -5.80 -12.52 18.76
CA SER A 283 -4.83 -12.39 17.66
C SER A 283 -3.75 -11.35 17.95
N LEU A 284 -4.14 -10.19 18.48
CA LEU A 284 -3.20 -9.13 18.85
C LEU A 284 -2.34 -9.52 20.04
N SER A 285 -2.90 -10.21 21.03
CA SER A 285 -2.20 -10.72 22.23
C SER A 285 -1.16 -11.78 21.87
N LEU A 286 -1.51 -12.71 20.97
CA LEU A 286 -0.61 -13.74 20.44
C LEU A 286 0.49 -13.12 19.58
N LEU A 287 0.16 -12.16 18.72
CA LEU A 287 1.16 -11.44 17.92
C LEU A 287 2.16 -10.71 18.82
N LEU A 288 1.66 -10.01 19.84
CA LEU A 288 2.50 -9.24 20.77
C LEU A 288 3.46 -10.14 21.59
N SER A 289 3.06 -11.37 21.90
CA SER A 289 3.92 -12.33 22.63
C SER A 289 4.89 -13.08 21.71
N SER A 290 4.55 -13.22 20.42
CA SER A 290 5.22 -14.18 19.53
C SER A 290 6.17 -13.53 18.51
N ASP A 291 6.12 -12.19 18.35
CA ASP A 291 7.07 -11.43 17.54
C ASP A 291 7.80 -10.38 18.38
N SER A 292 8.92 -9.91 17.88
CA SER A 292 9.62 -8.73 18.40
C SER A 292 9.09 -7.48 17.69
N PHE A 293 9.20 -6.33 18.34
CA PHE A 293 8.71 -5.06 17.79
C PHE A 293 9.80 -4.00 17.75
N TYR A 294 9.88 -3.28 16.65
CA TYR A 294 10.74 -2.12 16.50
C TYR A 294 9.87 -0.87 16.33
N HIS A 295 9.87 0.02 17.32
CA HIS A 295 8.96 1.18 17.39
C HIS A 295 7.48 0.82 17.13
N GLY A 296 7.04 -0.30 17.71
CA GLY A 296 5.68 -0.80 17.58
C GLY A 296 5.37 -1.49 16.24
N TYR A 297 6.35 -1.67 15.35
CA TYR A 297 6.19 -2.40 14.10
C TYR A 297 6.76 -3.83 14.22
N PRO A 298 6.04 -4.89 13.79
CA PRO A 298 6.52 -6.27 13.91
C PRO A 298 7.82 -6.50 13.15
N GLU A 299 8.78 -7.14 13.82
CA GLU A 299 10.14 -7.32 13.27
C GLU A 299 10.17 -8.29 12.10
N THR A 300 9.35 -9.34 12.11
CA THR A 300 9.25 -10.27 10.99
C THR A 300 8.83 -9.55 9.72
N LEU A 301 7.83 -8.66 9.80
CA LEU A 301 7.34 -7.92 8.66
C LEU A 301 8.34 -6.83 8.21
N ARG A 302 9.01 -6.17 9.18
CA ARG A 302 10.07 -5.20 8.89
C ARG A 302 11.23 -5.83 8.11
N LEU A 303 11.67 -7.01 8.53
CA LEU A 303 12.75 -7.73 7.86
C LEU A 303 12.30 -8.30 6.52
N ALA A 304 11.07 -8.82 6.41
CA ALA A 304 10.51 -9.22 5.13
C ALA A 304 10.58 -8.06 4.13
N HIS A 305 10.19 -6.85 4.54
CA HIS A 305 10.30 -5.67 3.71
C HIS A 305 11.74 -5.40 3.23
N HIS A 306 12.71 -5.41 4.13
CA HIS A 306 14.12 -5.19 3.75
C HIS A 306 14.68 -6.27 2.82
N LEU A 307 14.18 -7.49 2.92
CA LEU A 307 14.61 -8.60 2.05
C LEU A 307 13.94 -8.57 0.68
N SER A 308 12.75 -8.00 0.56
CA SER A 308 12.00 -7.92 -0.69
C SER A 308 12.51 -6.83 -1.63
N ILE A 309 12.93 -5.66 -1.11
CA ILE A 309 13.32 -4.50 -1.92
C ILE A 309 14.55 -4.76 -2.79
N PHE A 310 14.56 -4.10 -3.95
CA PHE A 310 15.69 -4.10 -4.87
C PHE A 310 16.55 -2.85 -4.66
N ASN A 311 17.86 -3.01 -4.64
CA ASN A 311 18.79 -1.90 -4.71
C ASN A 311 19.27 -1.65 -6.15
N SER A 312 19.96 -0.52 -6.38
CA SER A 312 20.46 -0.14 -7.70
C SER A 312 21.44 -1.17 -8.31
N THR A 313 22.30 -1.77 -7.48
CA THR A 313 23.25 -2.79 -7.91
C THR A 313 22.52 -4.03 -8.43
N GLN A 314 21.48 -4.48 -7.75
CA GLN A 314 20.68 -5.63 -8.16
C GLN A 314 19.92 -5.35 -9.46
N ASN A 315 19.38 -4.14 -9.60
CA ASN A 315 18.73 -3.72 -10.85
C ASN A 315 19.72 -3.79 -12.04
N ASN A 316 20.92 -3.23 -11.87
CA ASN A 316 21.96 -3.27 -12.90
C ASN A 316 22.43 -4.72 -13.19
N SER A 317 22.50 -5.56 -12.17
CA SER A 317 22.83 -6.99 -12.36
C SER A 317 21.79 -7.73 -13.17
N ILE A 318 20.50 -7.45 -12.93
CA ILE A 318 19.40 -8.04 -13.71
C ILE A 318 19.49 -7.59 -15.16
N LYS A 319 19.69 -6.30 -15.44
CA LYS A 319 19.87 -5.78 -16.80
C LYS A 319 21.06 -6.44 -17.50
N SER A 320 22.20 -6.53 -16.85
CA SER A 320 23.39 -7.18 -17.39
C SER A 320 23.17 -8.66 -17.68
N TYR A 321 22.43 -9.36 -16.81
CA TYR A 321 22.07 -10.76 -17.05
C TYR A 321 21.17 -10.92 -18.28
N MET A 322 20.18 -10.04 -18.46
CA MET A 322 19.29 -10.07 -19.63
C MET A 322 20.07 -9.85 -20.93
N VAL A 323 20.96 -8.87 -20.96
CA VAL A 323 21.82 -8.60 -22.14
C VAL A 323 22.71 -9.80 -22.47
N LYS A 324 23.39 -10.37 -21.44
CA LYS A 324 24.37 -11.44 -21.67
C LYS A 324 23.76 -12.81 -21.96
N ASN A 325 22.64 -13.13 -21.31
CA ASN A 325 22.11 -14.51 -21.31
C ASN A 325 20.78 -14.66 -22.06
N MET A 326 20.05 -13.56 -22.27
CA MET A 326 18.77 -13.59 -22.96
C MET A 326 18.81 -12.93 -24.34
N GLY A 327 19.99 -12.45 -24.78
CA GLY A 327 20.14 -11.82 -26.08
C GLY A 327 19.41 -10.47 -26.24
N VAL A 328 19.06 -9.85 -25.13
CA VAL A 328 18.41 -8.53 -25.14
C VAL A 328 19.42 -7.48 -25.58
N VAL A 329 19.05 -6.66 -26.56
CA VAL A 329 19.88 -5.55 -27.05
C VAL A 329 19.45 -4.28 -26.31
N GLU A 330 20.38 -3.65 -25.60
CA GLU A 330 20.11 -2.37 -24.94
C GLU A 330 20.17 -1.24 -25.97
N ILE A 331 19.07 -0.51 -26.10
CA ILE A 331 19.01 0.71 -26.90
C ILE A 331 19.05 1.89 -25.90
N PRO A 332 20.01 2.84 -26.04
CA PRO A 332 20.06 4.01 -25.19
C PRO A 332 18.75 4.79 -25.29
N SER A 333 18.07 4.99 -24.17
CA SER A 333 16.92 5.91 -24.14
C SER A 333 17.45 7.32 -24.14
N GLU A 334 17.15 8.08 -25.18
CA GLU A 334 17.25 9.54 -25.09
C GLU A 334 16.21 10.03 -24.07
N ASP A 335 16.66 10.83 -23.11
CA ASP A 335 15.74 11.52 -22.23
C ASP A 335 15.02 12.61 -23.06
N ILE A 336 13.87 12.23 -23.62
CA ILE A 336 13.04 13.11 -24.47
C ILE A 336 12.68 14.40 -23.74
N ARG A 337 12.51 14.35 -22.43
CA ARG A 337 12.31 15.56 -21.61
C ARG A 337 13.53 16.45 -21.63
N HIS A 338 14.71 15.88 -21.52
CA HIS A 338 15.97 16.61 -21.56
C HIS A 338 16.25 17.14 -22.97
N ALA A 339 15.95 16.34 -23.99
CA ALA A 339 16.08 16.75 -25.38
C ALA A 339 15.05 17.84 -25.77
N ALA A 340 13.80 17.73 -25.33
CA ALA A 340 12.73 18.67 -25.66
C ALA A 340 12.75 19.96 -24.84
N LEU A 341 13.14 19.91 -23.58
CA LEU A 341 13.10 21.07 -22.67
C LEU A 341 14.47 21.72 -22.48
N GLY A 342 15.55 21.12 -22.98
CA GLY A 342 16.92 21.54 -22.77
C GLY A 342 17.34 21.45 -21.29
N SER A 343 18.61 21.59 -21.02
CA SER A 343 19.06 21.87 -19.67
C SER A 343 18.64 23.30 -19.33
N MET A 344 17.63 23.49 -18.54
CA MET A 344 17.43 24.77 -17.84
C MET A 344 18.65 24.96 -16.94
N GLY A 345 19.64 25.61 -17.51
CA GLY A 345 20.97 25.75 -16.91
C GLY A 345 20.94 26.68 -15.71
N PHE A 346 20.56 26.16 -14.56
CA PHE A 346 21.08 26.63 -13.30
C PHE A 346 22.27 25.73 -12.93
N ARG A 347 23.42 25.95 -13.60
CA ARG A 347 24.70 25.59 -12.99
C ARG A 347 24.86 26.51 -11.78
N LEU A 348 24.58 25.99 -10.59
CA LEU A 348 25.17 26.53 -9.38
C LEU A 348 26.68 26.27 -9.51
N THR A 349 27.40 27.31 -9.94
CA THR A 349 28.86 27.34 -9.81
C THR A 349 29.20 27.40 -8.33
N HIS A 350 29.82 26.36 -7.83
CA HIS A 350 30.61 26.40 -6.60
C HIS A 350 31.97 26.98 -6.89
#